data_893e4c42b20b42b7b91da28e314569db
#
_entry.id   893e4c42b20b42b7b91da28e314569db
#
_cell.length_a   1.000
_cell.length_b   1.000
_cell.length_c   1.000
_cell.angle_alpha   90.00
_cell.angle_beta   90.00
_cell.angle_gamma   90.00
#
_symmetry.space_group_name_H-M   'P 1'
#
loop_
_entity.id
_entity.type
_entity.pdbx_description
1 polymer ?
#
loop_
_entity_poly.entity_id
_entity_poly.type
_entity_poly.pdbx_seq_one_letter_code
_entity_poly.pdbx_strand_id
1 'polypeptide(L)'
;MADEPNFLDLAALSRITPDLVVEKFGSKINSSFFDGSNILGTLRLKGLIDFTANFPGQSVITVTEVGKQLLKEAADKSNGPFDSIDLAILQQLQAGKRSYLDIGSAVNLRPKDLAMHIYKLGQQQYAVYEIKNGVLDIMLTDKGLMQAKEGMPMTEEQKKVAQQAQAQQTQQVQQPQDVAQRPGMEVPPPPPPGVMSIEEVEGRIKSSKNSRNTKMVVVAVVLVIAIFVVLYFKGYIHI
;
A
#
# COMPACT_ATOMS: atom_id res chain seq x y z
N MET A 1 -11.78 -24.18 14.33
CA MET A 1 -11.38 -22.86 14.88
C MET A 1 -11.86 -21.80 13.91
N ALA A 2 -12.53 -20.75 14.40
CA ALA A 2 -12.87 -19.62 13.51
C ALA A 2 -11.59 -18.92 13.08
N ASP A 3 -11.49 -18.58 11.79
CA ASP A 3 -10.34 -17.85 11.27
C ASP A 3 -10.21 -16.48 11.94
N GLU A 4 -8.97 -16.06 12.21
CA GLU A 4 -8.69 -14.76 12.81
C GLU A 4 -9.20 -13.63 11.90
N PRO A 5 -9.79 -12.55 12.45
CA PRO A 5 -10.20 -11.39 11.64
C PRO A 5 -9.05 -10.81 10.86
N ASN A 6 -9.30 -10.47 9.61
CA ASN A 6 -8.35 -9.86 8.70
C ASN A 6 -8.77 -8.45 8.27
N PHE A 7 -8.00 -7.80 7.38
CA PHE A 7 -8.30 -6.44 6.98
C PHE A 7 -9.57 -6.32 6.12
N LEU A 8 -9.91 -7.32 5.31
CA LEU A 8 -11.19 -7.32 4.57
C LEU A 8 -12.38 -7.34 5.55
N ASP A 9 -12.29 -8.13 6.62
CA ASP A 9 -13.34 -8.17 7.63
C ASP A 9 -13.52 -6.81 8.31
N LEU A 10 -12.43 -6.18 8.72
CA LEU A 10 -12.45 -4.87 9.36
C LEU A 10 -12.97 -3.77 8.42
N ALA A 11 -12.53 -3.77 7.17
CA ALA A 11 -12.97 -2.82 6.16
C ALA A 11 -14.47 -2.98 5.85
N ALA A 12 -14.94 -4.22 5.71
CA ALA A 12 -16.35 -4.52 5.48
C ALA A 12 -17.21 -4.16 6.70
N LEU A 13 -16.76 -4.52 7.90
CA LEU A 13 -17.44 -4.21 9.17
C LEU A 13 -17.61 -2.70 9.37
N SER A 14 -16.60 -1.90 9.00
CA SER A 14 -16.65 -0.42 9.10
C SER A 14 -17.65 0.23 8.15
N ARG A 15 -18.16 -0.51 7.15
CA ARG A 15 -19.20 -0.03 6.21
C ARG A 15 -20.62 -0.35 6.64
N ILE A 16 -20.79 -1.17 7.70
CA ILE A 16 -22.11 -1.51 8.22
C ILE A 16 -22.64 -0.32 9.03
N THR A 17 -23.76 0.21 8.57
CA THR A 17 -24.50 1.27 9.26
C THR A 17 -25.73 0.69 9.95
N PRO A 18 -26.30 1.35 10.96
CA PRO A 18 -27.61 0.96 11.51
C PRO A 18 -28.64 0.79 10.39
N ASP A 19 -29.51 -0.19 10.52
CA ASP A 19 -30.59 -0.51 9.58
C ASP A 19 -30.15 -0.93 8.16
N LEU A 20 -28.87 -1.25 7.97
CA LEU A 20 -28.38 -1.76 6.69
C LEU A 20 -28.93 -3.18 6.46
N VAL A 21 -29.67 -3.36 5.37
CA VAL A 21 -30.20 -4.65 4.97
C VAL A 21 -29.20 -5.43 4.13
N VAL A 22 -29.28 -6.76 4.23
CA VAL A 22 -28.35 -7.70 3.56
C VAL A 22 -28.28 -7.43 2.05
N GLU A 23 -29.42 -7.16 1.42
CA GLU A 23 -29.55 -6.94 -0.03
C GLU A 23 -28.79 -5.69 -0.52
N LYS A 24 -28.61 -4.69 0.34
CA LYS A 24 -27.93 -3.43 0.01
C LYS A 24 -26.44 -3.44 0.34
N PHE A 25 -25.96 -4.41 1.10
CA PHE A 25 -24.56 -4.42 1.56
C PHE A 25 -23.58 -4.50 0.40
N GLY A 26 -23.82 -5.37 -0.61
CA GLY A 26 -22.95 -5.48 -1.78
C GLY A 26 -22.72 -4.13 -2.45
N SER A 27 -23.80 -3.37 -2.71
CA SER A 27 -23.69 -2.02 -3.29
C SER A 27 -22.94 -1.04 -2.39
N LYS A 28 -23.06 -1.17 -1.05
CA LYS A 28 -22.36 -0.32 -0.09
C LYS A 28 -20.85 -0.48 -0.12
N ILE A 29 -20.37 -1.64 -0.54
CA ILE A 29 -18.95 -1.99 -0.64
C ILE A 29 -18.45 -2.10 -2.09
N ASN A 30 -19.14 -1.52 -3.06
CA ASN A 30 -18.78 -1.58 -4.48
C ASN A 30 -18.60 -3.02 -5.02
N SER A 31 -19.46 -3.93 -4.59
CA SER A 31 -19.41 -5.35 -4.95
C SER A 31 -20.78 -5.87 -5.37
N SER A 32 -20.81 -7.02 -6.03
CA SER A 32 -22.06 -7.69 -6.37
C SER A 32 -22.81 -8.13 -5.10
N PHE A 33 -24.10 -8.44 -5.25
CA PHE A 33 -24.88 -9.03 -4.16
C PHE A 33 -24.26 -10.34 -3.65
N PHE A 34 -23.75 -11.18 -4.55
CA PHE A 34 -23.14 -12.46 -4.19
C PHE A 34 -21.83 -12.28 -3.42
N ASP A 35 -20.96 -11.37 -3.86
CA ASP A 35 -19.72 -11.06 -3.15
C ASP A 35 -20.00 -10.46 -1.77
N GLY A 36 -20.97 -9.54 -1.70
CA GLY A 36 -21.43 -8.98 -0.44
C GLY A 36 -21.98 -10.04 0.51
N SER A 37 -22.80 -10.98 0.01
CA SER A 37 -23.34 -12.08 0.80
C SER A 37 -22.25 -13.03 1.31
N ASN A 38 -21.23 -13.32 0.50
CA ASN A 38 -20.08 -14.13 0.91
C ASN A 38 -19.29 -13.47 2.04
N ILE A 39 -19.03 -12.16 1.91
CA ILE A 39 -18.35 -11.39 2.96
C ILE A 39 -19.20 -11.40 4.25
N LEU A 40 -20.48 -11.14 4.16
CA LEU A 40 -21.39 -11.19 5.32
C LEU A 40 -21.41 -12.59 5.96
N GLY A 41 -21.44 -13.65 5.15
CA GLY A 41 -21.34 -15.03 5.64
C GLY A 41 -20.05 -15.26 6.44
N THR A 42 -18.91 -14.78 5.92
CA THR A 42 -17.62 -14.86 6.60
C THR A 42 -17.61 -14.07 7.92
N LEU A 43 -18.12 -12.83 7.92
CA LEU A 43 -18.23 -12.02 9.13
C LEU A 43 -19.09 -12.69 10.20
N ARG A 44 -20.21 -13.31 9.80
CA ARG A 44 -21.09 -14.06 10.68
C ARG A 44 -20.41 -15.31 11.26
N LEU A 45 -19.70 -16.08 10.43
CA LEU A 45 -18.95 -17.25 10.88
C LEU A 45 -17.88 -16.89 11.91
N LYS A 46 -17.27 -15.69 11.79
CA LYS A 46 -16.33 -15.13 12.76
C LYS A 46 -17.02 -14.50 13.98
N GLY A 47 -18.34 -14.50 14.04
CA GLY A 47 -19.11 -13.91 15.13
C GLY A 47 -19.06 -12.37 15.20
N LEU A 48 -18.69 -11.70 14.11
CA LEU A 48 -18.54 -10.24 14.07
C LEU A 48 -19.87 -9.53 13.81
N ILE A 49 -20.81 -10.22 13.12
CA ILE A 49 -22.17 -9.74 12.83
C ILE A 49 -23.19 -10.83 13.11
N ASP A 50 -24.45 -10.43 13.21
CA ASP A 50 -25.62 -11.31 13.15
C ASP A 50 -26.70 -10.69 12.25
N PHE A 51 -27.69 -11.48 11.89
CA PHE A 51 -28.85 -11.05 11.11
C PHE A 51 -30.11 -11.04 11.97
N THR A 52 -30.77 -9.90 12.01
CA THR A 52 -32.05 -9.75 12.69
C THR A 52 -33.15 -9.62 11.65
N ALA A 53 -34.15 -10.49 11.76
CA ALA A 53 -35.34 -10.38 10.89
C ALA A 53 -36.09 -9.10 11.23
N ASN A 54 -36.38 -8.29 10.21
CA ASN A 54 -37.23 -7.10 10.32
C ASN A 54 -38.47 -7.27 9.47
N PHE A 55 -39.57 -6.60 9.84
CA PHE A 55 -40.79 -6.62 9.05
C PHE A 55 -40.66 -5.60 7.89
N PRO A 56 -41.00 -5.95 6.64
CA PRO A 56 -41.73 -7.12 6.12
C PRO A 56 -40.82 -8.19 5.46
N GLY A 57 -39.98 -8.90 6.23
CA GLY A 57 -39.18 -10.02 5.71
C GLY A 57 -37.78 -9.68 5.23
N GLN A 58 -37.31 -8.48 5.50
CA GLN A 58 -35.90 -8.08 5.25
C GLN A 58 -35.02 -8.47 6.43
N SER A 59 -33.78 -8.89 6.14
CA SER A 59 -32.79 -9.15 7.17
C SER A 59 -31.87 -7.94 7.35
N VAL A 60 -31.85 -7.39 8.56
CA VAL A 60 -30.96 -6.29 8.94
C VAL A 60 -29.66 -6.84 9.52
N ILE A 61 -28.55 -6.23 9.16
CA ILE A 61 -27.21 -6.60 9.64
C ILE A 61 -26.98 -5.91 10.98
N THR A 62 -26.68 -6.70 12.02
CA THR A 62 -26.36 -6.18 13.36
C THR A 62 -24.92 -6.52 13.70
N VAL A 63 -24.12 -5.54 14.06
CA VAL A 63 -22.76 -5.74 14.55
C VAL A 63 -22.81 -6.26 15.96
N THR A 64 -22.16 -7.40 16.23
CA THR A 64 -22.11 -8.03 17.56
C THR A 64 -21.17 -7.25 18.50
N GLU A 65 -21.16 -7.60 19.78
CA GLU A 65 -20.20 -7.01 20.74
C GLU A 65 -18.74 -7.34 20.36
N VAL A 66 -18.47 -8.53 19.79
CA VAL A 66 -17.15 -8.89 19.27
C VAL A 66 -16.76 -7.99 18.09
N GLY A 67 -17.70 -7.74 17.17
CA GLY A 67 -17.49 -6.83 16.05
C GLY A 67 -17.26 -5.38 16.49
N LYS A 68 -18.03 -4.89 17.47
CA LYS A 68 -17.86 -3.56 18.05
C LYS A 68 -16.50 -3.41 18.75
N GLN A 69 -16.10 -4.45 19.51
CA GLN A 69 -14.79 -4.48 20.16
C GLN A 69 -13.66 -4.41 19.13
N LEU A 70 -13.74 -5.16 18.01
CA LEU A 70 -12.76 -5.12 16.93
C LEU A 70 -12.65 -3.72 16.30
N LEU A 71 -13.80 -3.06 16.04
CA LEU A 71 -13.81 -1.68 15.51
C LEU A 71 -13.21 -0.69 16.51
N LYS A 72 -13.48 -0.86 17.81
CA LYS A 72 -12.90 -0.03 18.86
C LYS A 72 -11.39 -0.20 18.94
N GLU A 73 -10.88 -1.42 18.96
CA GLU A 73 -9.44 -1.71 18.96
C GLU A 73 -8.76 -1.05 17.75
N ALA A 74 -9.39 -1.11 16.55
CA ALA A 74 -8.87 -0.46 15.37
C ALA A 74 -8.85 1.07 15.47
N ALA A 75 -9.91 1.67 16.03
CA ALA A 75 -9.98 3.10 16.28
C ALA A 75 -8.93 3.55 17.30
N ASP A 76 -8.76 2.82 18.39
CA ASP A 76 -7.76 3.12 19.42
C ASP A 76 -6.34 3.02 18.84
N LYS A 77 -6.05 2.00 18.04
CA LYS A 77 -4.77 1.85 17.32
C LYS A 77 -4.52 2.99 16.35
N SER A 78 -5.57 3.48 15.67
CA SER A 78 -5.45 4.55 14.67
C SER A 78 -5.02 5.90 15.27
N ASN A 79 -5.26 6.12 16.56
CA ASN A 79 -4.82 7.30 17.30
C ASN A 79 -3.35 7.23 17.74
N GLY A 80 -2.70 6.06 17.60
CA GLY A 80 -1.31 5.87 17.98
C GLY A 80 -0.33 6.57 17.02
N PRO A 81 0.91 6.82 17.48
CA PRO A 81 1.96 7.40 16.64
C PRO A 81 2.32 6.46 15.49
N PHE A 82 2.85 7.03 14.41
CA PHE A 82 3.43 6.29 13.30
C PHE A 82 4.66 5.52 13.78
N ASP A 83 4.76 4.24 13.43
CA ASP A 83 5.81 3.34 13.93
C ASP A 83 6.57 2.62 12.80
N SER A 84 7.58 1.81 13.16
CA SER A 84 8.42 1.10 12.19
C SER A 84 7.65 0.05 11.37
N ILE A 85 6.59 -0.53 11.94
CA ILE A 85 5.74 -1.48 11.23
C ILE A 85 4.91 -0.75 10.18
N ASP A 86 4.36 0.41 10.51
CA ASP A 86 3.66 1.27 9.56
C ASP A 86 4.55 1.63 8.37
N LEU A 87 5.81 2.01 8.64
CA LEU A 87 6.79 2.28 7.59
C LEU A 87 7.05 1.05 6.71
N ALA A 88 7.26 -0.11 7.32
CA ALA A 88 7.48 -1.35 6.58
C ALA A 88 6.31 -1.69 5.67
N ILE A 89 5.06 -1.50 6.12
CA ILE A 89 3.86 -1.68 5.30
C ILE A 89 3.84 -0.70 4.13
N LEU A 90 4.12 0.60 4.35
CA LEU A 90 4.17 1.60 3.27
C LEU A 90 5.25 1.25 2.24
N GLN A 91 6.40 0.75 2.66
CA GLN A 91 7.47 0.30 1.75
C GLN A 91 7.05 -0.89 0.89
N GLN A 92 6.27 -1.85 1.45
CA GLN A 92 5.72 -2.95 0.66
C GLN A 92 4.68 -2.45 -0.37
N LEU A 93 3.85 -1.49 0.00
CA LEU A 93 2.92 -0.83 -0.92
C LEU A 93 3.67 -0.04 -2.01
N GLN A 94 4.76 0.65 -1.67
CA GLN A 94 5.64 1.33 -2.62
C GLN A 94 6.31 0.35 -3.59
N ALA A 95 6.68 -0.84 -3.13
CA ALA A 95 7.19 -1.93 -3.96
C ALA A 95 6.14 -2.55 -4.89
N GLY A 96 4.90 -2.07 -4.86
CA GLY A 96 3.82 -2.48 -5.75
C GLY A 96 2.92 -3.58 -5.21
N LYS A 97 3.10 -4.04 -3.98
CA LYS A 97 2.16 -5.01 -3.36
C LYS A 97 0.83 -4.32 -3.08
N ARG A 98 -0.27 -4.98 -3.41
CA ARG A 98 -1.64 -4.47 -3.25
C ARG A 98 -2.50 -5.38 -2.37
N SER A 99 -2.17 -6.66 -2.33
CA SER A 99 -2.87 -7.65 -1.52
C SER A 99 -2.42 -7.59 -0.07
N TYR A 100 -3.37 -7.58 0.87
CA TYR A 100 -3.06 -7.63 2.30
C TYR A 100 -2.33 -8.92 2.70
N LEU A 101 -2.55 -10.03 1.99
CA LEU A 101 -1.85 -11.30 2.23
C LEU A 101 -0.36 -11.19 1.89
N ASP A 102 -0.03 -10.58 0.73
CA ASP A 102 1.35 -10.41 0.29
C ASP A 102 2.10 -9.43 1.20
N ILE A 103 1.42 -8.39 1.66
CA ILE A 103 1.97 -7.42 2.62
C ILE A 103 2.22 -8.11 3.96
N GLY A 104 1.22 -8.84 4.49
CA GLY A 104 1.33 -9.56 5.77
C GLY A 104 2.47 -10.54 5.81
N SER A 105 2.62 -11.33 4.74
CA SER A 105 3.74 -12.27 4.58
C SER A 105 5.10 -11.58 4.57
N ALA A 106 5.19 -10.40 3.91
CA ALA A 106 6.44 -9.66 3.80
C ALA A 106 6.86 -8.98 5.10
N VAL A 107 5.91 -8.52 5.91
CA VAL A 107 6.19 -7.87 7.21
C VAL A 107 6.09 -8.84 8.40
N ASN A 108 5.79 -10.12 8.14
CA ASN A 108 5.65 -11.18 9.12
C ASN A 108 4.66 -10.84 10.25
N LEU A 109 3.49 -10.33 9.88
CA LEU A 109 2.41 -9.99 10.80
C LEU A 109 1.24 -10.97 10.72
N ARG A 110 0.59 -11.20 11.85
CA ARG A 110 -0.69 -11.94 11.89
C ARG A 110 -1.78 -11.12 11.19
N PRO A 111 -2.81 -11.79 10.63
CA PRO A 111 -3.89 -11.12 9.90
C PRO A 111 -4.56 -9.98 10.68
N LYS A 112 -4.85 -10.19 11.96
CA LYS A 112 -5.47 -9.18 12.83
C LYS A 112 -4.55 -7.97 13.06
N ASP A 113 -3.28 -8.21 13.36
CA ASP A 113 -2.31 -7.12 13.63
C ASP A 113 -2.10 -6.27 12.37
N LEU A 114 -1.93 -6.91 11.22
CA LEU A 114 -1.85 -6.23 9.93
C LEU A 114 -3.10 -5.39 9.65
N ALA A 115 -4.30 -5.94 9.93
CA ALA A 115 -5.55 -5.24 9.74
C ALA A 115 -5.60 -3.92 10.53
N MET A 116 -5.14 -3.95 11.79
CA MET A 116 -5.08 -2.78 12.65
C MET A 116 -4.12 -1.70 12.10
N HIS A 117 -2.93 -2.10 11.61
CA HIS A 117 -1.96 -1.17 11.03
C HIS A 117 -2.46 -0.57 9.71
N ILE A 118 -3.04 -1.37 8.79
CA ILE A 118 -3.58 -0.84 7.54
C ILE A 118 -4.76 0.10 7.82
N TYR A 119 -5.64 -0.23 8.79
CA TYR A 119 -6.73 0.66 9.20
C TYR A 119 -6.19 1.99 9.71
N LYS A 120 -5.19 1.96 10.60
CA LYS A 120 -4.48 3.15 11.10
C LYS A 120 -3.91 4.00 9.97
N LEU A 121 -3.19 3.38 9.02
CA LEU A 121 -2.63 4.06 7.86
C LEU A 121 -3.72 4.70 6.98
N GLY A 122 -4.88 4.05 6.86
CA GLY A 122 -6.05 4.61 6.20
C GLY A 122 -6.61 5.85 6.90
N GLN A 123 -6.81 5.79 8.23
CA GLN A 123 -7.31 6.89 9.05
C GLN A 123 -6.34 8.08 9.05
N GLN A 124 -5.04 7.81 9.08
CA GLN A 124 -3.99 8.82 9.02
C GLN A 124 -3.68 9.32 7.60
N GLN A 125 -4.44 8.86 6.60
CA GLN A 125 -4.33 9.27 5.20
C GLN A 125 -2.99 8.93 4.53
N TYR A 126 -2.27 7.90 4.98
CA TYR A 126 -1.07 7.38 4.31
C TYR A 126 -1.43 6.36 3.23
N ALA A 127 -2.54 5.65 3.39
CA ALA A 127 -3.06 4.69 2.42
C ALA A 127 -4.56 4.90 2.19
N VAL A 128 -5.05 4.44 1.04
CA VAL A 128 -6.48 4.30 0.74
C VAL A 128 -6.75 2.85 0.38
N TYR A 129 -7.97 2.40 0.60
CA TYR A 129 -8.37 1.05 0.24
C TYR A 129 -9.78 1.03 -0.34
N GLU A 130 -9.98 0.13 -1.27
CA GLU A 130 -11.27 -0.13 -1.89
C GLU A 130 -11.60 -1.62 -1.83
N ILE A 131 -12.86 -1.95 -1.59
CA ILE A 131 -13.38 -3.28 -1.82
C ILE A 131 -14.04 -3.23 -3.19
N LYS A 132 -13.64 -4.12 -4.10
CA LYS A 132 -14.18 -4.19 -5.44
C LYS A 132 -14.32 -5.65 -5.85
N ASN A 133 -15.53 -6.06 -6.20
CA ASN A 133 -15.84 -7.45 -6.55
C ASN A 133 -15.38 -8.45 -5.49
N GLY A 134 -15.56 -8.14 -4.21
CA GLY A 134 -15.14 -8.97 -3.09
C GLY A 134 -13.62 -9.00 -2.81
N VAL A 135 -12.81 -8.27 -3.59
CA VAL A 135 -11.37 -8.16 -3.41
C VAL A 135 -11.01 -6.80 -2.83
N LEU A 136 -10.07 -6.81 -1.91
CA LEU A 136 -9.53 -5.60 -1.29
C LEU A 136 -8.26 -5.16 -2.04
N ASP A 137 -8.25 -3.94 -2.51
CA ASP A 137 -7.09 -3.26 -3.11
C ASP A 137 -6.62 -2.13 -2.20
N ILE A 138 -5.31 -2.06 -1.93
CA ILE A 138 -4.70 -1.09 -1.03
C ILE A 138 -3.68 -0.28 -1.83
N MET A 139 -3.80 1.05 -1.76
CA MET A 139 -2.96 1.98 -2.51
C MET A 139 -2.35 3.03 -1.59
N LEU A 140 -1.15 3.51 -1.93
CA LEU A 140 -0.55 4.66 -1.27
C LEU A 140 -1.22 5.96 -1.70
N THR A 141 -1.36 6.89 -0.76
CA THR A 141 -1.58 8.30 -1.07
C THR A 141 -0.24 8.99 -1.37
N ASP A 142 -0.27 10.24 -1.85
CA ASP A 142 0.95 11.04 -2.01
C ASP A 142 1.70 11.19 -0.68
N LYS A 143 0.97 11.41 0.43
CA LYS A 143 1.52 11.45 1.78
C LYS A 143 2.21 10.14 2.17
N GLY A 144 1.58 9.00 1.89
CA GLY A 144 2.15 7.69 2.15
C GLY A 144 3.39 7.42 1.30
N LEU A 145 3.39 7.85 0.05
CA LEU A 145 4.53 7.70 -0.85
C LEU A 145 5.74 8.52 -0.38
N MET A 146 5.51 9.76 0.06
CA MET A 146 6.58 10.60 0.64
C MET A 146 7.14 9.96 1.91
N GLN A 147 6.26 9.54 2.83
CA GLN A 147 6.67 8.90 4.07
C GLN A 147 7.46 7.60 3.84
N ALA A 148 7.06 6.77 2.88
CA ALA A 148 7.77 5.55 2.52
C ALA A 148 9.21 5.82 1.99
N LYS A 149 9.42 6.96 1.32
CA LYS A 149 10.74 7.38 0.80
C LYS A 149 11.62 8.03 1.86
N GLU A 150 11.04 8.87 2.71
CA GLU A 150 11.77 9.62 3.74
C GLU A 150 12.15 8.75 4.95
N GLY A 151 11.42 7.67 5.18
CA GLY A 151 11.62 6.78 6.30
C GLY A 151 10.91 7.23 7.59
N MET A 152 11.42 6.82 8.74
CA MET A 152 10.82 7.18 10.03
C MET A 152 10.92 8.68 10.29
N PRO A 153 9.83 9.32 10.74
CA PRO A 153 9.91 10.71 11.18
C PRO A 153 10.90 10.81 12.35
N MET A 154 11.93 11.62 12.20
CA MET A 154 12.87 11.87 13.30
C MET A 154 12.14 12.59 14.43
N THR A 155 12.30 12.05 15.64
CA THR A 155 11.81 12.75 16.84
C THR A 155 12.56 14.07 17.03
N GLU A 156 11.94 15.04 17.73
CA GLU A 156 12.57 16.36 17.99
C GLU A 156 13.95 16.20 18.66
N GLU A 157 14.12 15.18 19.51
CA GLU A 157 15.42 14.88 20.13
C GLU A 157 16.45 14.38 19.12
N GLN A 158 16.05 13.51 18.18
CA GLN A 158 16.92 13.02 17.12
C GLN A 158 17.30 14.14 16.15
N LYS A 159 16.38 15.08 15.84
CA LYS A 159 16.68 16.27 15.05
C LYS A 159 17.73 17.16 15.73
N LYS A 160 17.61 17.37 17.05
CA LYS A 160 18.60 18.14 17.82
C LYS A 160 19.98 17.48 17.83
N VAL A 161 20.03 16.15 18.02
CA VAL A 161 21.28 15.40 17.99
C VAL A 161 21.93 15.43 16.60
N ALA A 162 21.14 15.28 15.52
CA ALA A 162 21.63 15.36 14.15
C ALA A 162 22.18 16.76 13.82
N GLN A 163 21.50 17.83 14.26
CA GLN A 163 21.97 19.21 14.09
C GLN A 163 23.25 19.50 14.88
N GLN A 164 23.39 18.97 16.09
CA GLN A 164 24.62 19.11 16.89
C GLN A 164 25.79 18.36 16.27
N ALA A 165 25.55 17.16 15.71
CA ALA A 165 26.60 16.39 15.02
C ALA A 165 27.08 17.09 13.75
N GLN A 166 26.20 17.72 12.97
CA GLN A 166 26.58 18.51 11.80
C GLN A 166 27.35 19.79 12.17
N ALA A 167 26.94 20.46 13.26
CA ALA A 167 27.67 21.66 13.74
C ALA A 167 29.11 21.35 14.20
N GLN A 168 29.34 20.17 14.79
CA GLN A 168 30.65 19.73 15.23
C GLN A 168 31.57 19.34 14.05
N GLN A 169 31.03 18.76 12.97
CA GLN A 169 31.81 18.45 11.77
C GLN A 169 32.27 19.73 11.02
N THR A 170 31.48 20.77 11.04
CA THR A 170 31.83 22.04 10.37
C THR A 170 32.94 22.79 11.09
N GLN A 171 33.12 22.60 12.39
CA GLN A 171 34.20 23.24 13.16
C GLN A 171 35.55 22.54 13.03
N GLN A 172 35.62 21.26 12.62
CA GLN A 172 36.88 20.55 12.43
C GLN A 172 37.54 20.81 11.07
N VAL A 173 36.86 21.44 10.11
CA VAL A 173 37.42 21.73 8.77
C VAL A 173 38.15 23.09 8.73
N GLN A 174 38.15 23.88 9.79
CA GLN A 174 38.82 25.21 9.85
C GLN A 174 40.16 25.26 10.57
N GLN A 175 40.86 24.13 10.78
CA GLN A 175 42.28 24.22 11.14
C GLN A 175 43.16 24.33 9.88
N PRO A 176 43.94 25.39 9.70
CA PRO A 176 44.89 25.50 8.59
C PRO A 176 45.97 24.44 8.79
N GLN A 177 46.05 23.46 7.93
CA GLN A 177 47.17 22.57 7.84
C GLN A 177 48.36 23.35 7.21
N ASP A 178 49.32 23.62 8.05
CA ASP A 178 50.64 24.09 7.67
C ASP A 178 51.26 23.08 6.71
N VAL A 179 51.52 23.53 5.48
CA VAL A 179 52.06 22.70 4.39
C VAL A 179 53.54 22.47 4.65
N ALA A 180 53.87 21.36 5.32
CA ALA A 180 55.22 20.82 5.28
C ALA A 180 55.40 19.99 4.01
N GLN A 181 56.18 20.52 3.07
CA GLN A 181 56.68 19.89 1.85
C GLN A 181 57.28 18.51 2.15
N ARG A 182 56.73 17.45 1.56
CA ARG A 182 57.45 16.18 1.38
C ARG A 182 57.76 15.99 -0.10
N PRO A 183 59.01 15.79 -0.45
CA PRO A 183 59.40 15.46 -1.83
C PRO A 183 59.24 13.96 -2.08
N GLY A 184 58.71 13.64 -3.26
CA GLY A 184 58.87 12.33 -3.91
C GLY A 184 57.74 11.32 -3.64
N MET A 185 56.69 11.35 -4.44
CA MET A 185 55.90 10.17 -4.76
C MET A 185 55.69 10.11 -6.27
N GLU A 186 56.23 9.05 -6.86
CA GLU A 186 56.08 8.68 -8.27
C GLU A 186 54.60 8.57 -8.67
N VAL A 187 54.25 9.15 -9.79
CA VAL A 187 52.96 9.04 -10.44
C VAL A 187 52.80 7.62 -10.98
N PRO A 188 51.75 6.86 -10.60
CA PRO A 188 51.53 5.55 -11.19
C PRO A 188 51.23 5.69 -12.71
N PRO A 189 51.67 4.71 -13.53
CA PRO A 189 51.48 4.73 -14.98
C PRO A 189 50.00 4.64 -15.34
N PRO A 190 49.55 5.23 -16.48
CA PRO A 190 48.21 5.19 -16.93
C PRO A 190 47.74 3.74 -17.24
N PRO A 191 46.48 3.39 -16.98
CA PRO A 191 45.96 2.06 -17.26
C PRO A 191 45.92 1.78 -18.77
N PRO A 192 46.06 0.50 -19.19
CA PRO A 192 46.07 0.14 -20.60
C PRO A 192 44.75 0.40 -21.27
N PRO A 193 44.72 0.78 -22.57
CA PRO A 193 43.50 1.05 -23.30
C PRO A 193 42.73 -0.25 -23.55
N GLY A 194 41.52 -0.32 -23.05
CA GLY A 194 40.62 -1.48 -23.34
C GLY A 194 39.65 -1.89 -22.25
N VAL A 195 39.65 -1.27 -21.06
CA VAL A 195 38.66 -1.60 -20.02
C VAL A 195 37.56 -0.54 -20.01
N MET A 196 36.39 -0.92 -20.50
CA MET A 196 35.18 -0.09 -20.42
C MET A 196 34.80 0.13 -18.95
N SER A 197 34.53 1.39 -18.59
CA SER A 197 34.08 1.75 -17.24
C SER A 197 32.67 1.21 -16.98
N ILE A 198 32.41 0.82 -15.73
CA ILE A 198 31.14 0.24 -15.26
C ILE A 198 29.94 1.17 -15.58
N GLU A 199 30.14 2.47 -15.64
CA GLU A 199 29.12 3.47 -16.00
C GLU A 199 28.60 3.35 -17.44
N GLU A 200 29.43 2.91 -18.40
CA GLU A 200 29.03 2.76 -19.80
C GLU A 200 28.15 1.50 -20.03
N VAL A 201 28.27 0.49 -19.16
CA VAL A 201 27.47 -0.73 -19.21
C VAL A 201 26.06 -0.50 -18.62
N GLU A 202 25.93 0.30 -17.56
CA GLU A 202 24.61 0.63 -16.96
C GLU A 202 23.73 1.50 -17.87
N GLY A 203 24.31 2.39 -18.67
CA GLY A 203 23.60 3.22 -19.62
C GLY A 203 22.92 2.44 -20.76
N ARG A 204 23.49 1.31 -21.17
CA ARG A 204 22.93 0.47 -22.25
C ARG A 204 21.77 -0.44 -21.80
N ILE A 205 21.74 -0.85 -20.55
CA ILE A 205 20.70 -1.76 -20.01
C ILE A 205 19.38 -1.03 -19.77
N LYS A 206 19.40 0.27 -19.42
CA LYS A 206 18.18 1.07 -19.19
C LYS A 206 17.41 1.45 -20.45
N SER A 207 18.06 1.51 -21.61
CA SER A 207 17.41 1.92 -22.88
C SER A 207 16.60 0.81 -23.55
N SER A 208 16.83 -0.47 -23.25
CA SER A 208 16.22 -1.60 -23.99
C SER A 208 14.87 -2.09 -23.45
N LYS A 209 14.50 -1.75 -22.22
CA LYS A 209 13.34 -2.39 -21.56
C LYS A 209 11.99 -1.68 -21.71
N ASN A 210 11.97 -0.42 -22.13
CA ASN A 210 10.74 0.39 -22.13
C ASN A 210 10.02 0.52 -23.48
N SER A 211 10.66 0.14 -24.59
CA SER A 211 10.08 0.33 -25.94
C SER A 211 9.19 -0.83 -26.42
N ARG A 212 9.35 -2.05 -25.89
CA ARG A 212 8.55 -3.20 -26.35
C ARG A 212 7.16 -3.28 -25.73
N ASN A 213 7.01 -2.91 -24.47
CA ASN A 213 5.72 -3.00 -23.77
C ASN A 213 4.72 -1.94 -24.23
N THR A 214 5.18 -0.72 -24.54
CA THR A 214 4.30 0.36 -25.00
C THR A 214 3.69 0.06 -26.37
N LYS A 215 4.45 -0.55 -27.30
CA LYS A 215 3.94 -0.92 -28.63
C LYS A 215 2.90 -2.05 -28.56
N MET A 216 3.07 -3.03 -27.67
CA MET A 216 2.08 -4.11 -27.49
C MET A 216 0.75 -3.59 -26.92
N VAL A 217 0.80 -2.67 -25.95
CA VAL A 217 -0.41 -2.08 -25.35
C VAL A 217 -1.19 -1.27 -26.37
N VAL A 218 -0.52 -0.47 -27.20
CA VAL A 218 -1.17 0.34 -28.25
C VAL A 218 -1.85 -0.57 -29.28
N VAL A 219 -1.20 -1.65 -29.73
CA VAL A 219 -1.79 -2.60 -30.68
C VAL A 219 -3.02 -3.30 -30.10
N ALA A 220 -2.99 -3.70 -28.83
CA ALA A 220 -4.12 -4.34 -28.16
C ALA A 220 -5.34 -3.39 -28.06
N VAL A 221 -5.12 -2.11 -27.72
CA VAL A 221 -6.19 -1.12 -27.63
C VAL A 221 -6.83 -0.86 -29.00
N VAL A 222 -6.03 -0.73 -30.06
CA VAL A 222 -6.54 -0.53 -31.44
C VAL A 222 -7.38 -1.73 -31.89
N LEU A 223 -6.97 -2.95 -31.56
CA LEU A 223 -7.70 -4.17 -31.92
C LEU A 223 -9.06 -4.24 -31.20
N VAL A 224 -9.13 -3.88 -29.94
CA VAL A 224 -10.38 -3.83 -29.16
C VAL A 224 -11.34 -2.80 -29.75
N ILE A 225 -10.87 -1.61 -30.11
CA ILE A 225 -11.69 -0.57 -30.75
C ILE A 225 -12.24 -1.05 -32.10
N ALA A 226 -11.38 -1.70 -32.92
CA ALA A 226 -11.81 -2.23 -34.22
C ALA A 226 -12.92 -3.29 -34.08
N ILE A 227 -12.81 -4.18 -33.09
CA ILE A 227 -13.85 -5.19 -32.80
C ILE A 227 -15.15 -4.53 -32.36
N PHE A 228 -15.09 -3.50 -31.51
CA PHE A 228 -16.27 -2.76 -31.09
C PHE A 228 -17.00 -2.07 -32.24
N VAL A 229 -16.24 -1.45 -33.14
CA VAL A 229 -16.80 -0.80 -34.35
C VAL A 229 -17.49 -1.82 -35.25
N VAL A 230 -16.89 -2.99 -35.47
CA VAL A 230 -17.49 -4.07 -36.29
C VAL A 230 -18.76 -4.61 -35.67
N LEU A 231 -18.80 -4.80 -34.36
CA LEU A 231 -19.99 -5.28 -33.64
C LEU A 231 -21.13 -4.25 -33.66
N TYR A 232 -20.80 -2.96 -33.58
CA TYR A 232 -21.74 -1.86 -33.70
C TYR A 232 -22.38 -1.80 -35.09
N PHE A 233 -21.57 -1.86 -36.14
CA PHE A 233 -22.09 -1.86 -37.54
C PHE A 233 -22.88 -3.12 -37.91
N LYS A 234 -22.62 -4.26 -37.25
CA LYS A 234 -23.40 -5.49 -37.45
C LYS A 234 -24.68 -5.56 -36.60
N GLY A 235 -25.01 -4.52 -35.84
CA GLY A 235 -26.23 -4.43 -35.04
C GLY A 235 -26.31 -5.35 -33.83
N TYR A 236 -25.14 -5.85 -33.36
CA TYR A 236 -25.07 -6.66 -32.14
C TYR A 236 -25.06 -5.83 -30.85
N ILE A 237 -24.81 -4.52 -30.96
CA ILE A 237 -24.80 -3.60 -29.81
C ILE A 237 -25.67 -2.40 -30.19
N HIS A 238 -26.81 -2.24 -29.50
CA HIS A 238 -27.61 -1.01 -29.48
C HIS A 238 -27.23 -0.23 -28.22
N ILE A 239 -26.79 1.01 -28.37
CA ILE A 239 -26.58 1.96 -27.29
C ILE A 239 -27.87 2.75 -27.07
#